data_ea5c50b9cfc1c91888b6aadc9605ac3d
#
_entry.id   ea5c50b9cfc1c91888b6aadc9605ac3d
#
_cell.length_a   1.000
_cell.length_b   1.000
_cell.length_c   1.000
_cell.angle_alpha   90.00
_cell.angle_beta   90.00
_cell.angle_gamma   90.00
#
_symmetry.space_group_name_H-M   'P 1'
#
loop_
_entity.id
_entity.type
_entity.pdbx_description
1 polymer ?
#
loop_
_entity_poly.entity_id
_entity_poly.type
_entity_poly.pdbx_seq_one_letter_code
_entity_poly.pdbx_strand_id
1 'polypeptide(L)'
;MKIYLVGGAVRDQIMGLTVKDRDYVVVGSTSEEMVKLGYKPVGKDFPVFLHPKTHYEYALARTERKVSKGYKGFKVYASKEVTLEEDLERRDLTINAIAKDKRGQFIDPFNGTGDIRKKILRHVSSAFVEDPIRVLRIARFSARFHQFKIHPTTQTILKKIVKNKEIEAVASERVWHEISVGLLEKKSHLMFDVLHQCGALQVLIPEINYVKNKNYIKRSLEYGNKFKYSLDIKAAIFFMHVYASKTSVKDIAKIYTRLSVPNSVRKLTEKLADNMTDLREFKKLKPRQILDLIYRMDLFRNPDVLIDIIKILEAYNEGQAKKYKSVGSTLKALQKYLKHLNKLNLGLISQNKTNLDIKSSIYEARLHVLKKFI
;
A
#
# COMPACT_ATOMS: atom_id res chain seq x y z
N MET A 1 -30.51 12.96 -20.74
CA MET A 1 -29.28 12.30 -20.30
C MET A 1 -28.07 12.98 -20.90
N LYS A 2 -27.11 13.41 -20.07
CA LYS A 2 -25.80 13.96 -20.49
C LYS A 2 -24.69 13.12 -19.84
N ILE A 3 -23.59 12.89 -20.56
CA ILE A 3 -22.48 12.04 -20.12
C ILE A 3 -21.20 12.85 -20.14
N TYR A 4 -20.44 12.76 -19.06
CA TYR A 4 -19.19 13.48 -18.88
C TYR A 4 -18.08 12.55 -18.43
N LEU A 5 -16.89 12.63 -19.05
CA LEU A 5 -15.68 12.03 -18.51
C LEU A 5 -15.25 12.86 -17.29
N VAL A 6 -14.85 12.21 -16.18
CA VAL A 6 -14.60 12.92 -14.92
C VAL A 6 -13.35 12.42 -14.18
N GLY A 7 -12.94 13.17 -13.20
CA GLY A 7 -11.99 12.72 -12.16
C GLY A 7 -10.56 12.51 -12.66
N GLY A 8 -9.99 11.37 -12.29
CA GLY A 8 -8.60 11.04 -12.58
C GLY A 8 -8.22 11.08 -14.05
N ALA A 9 -9.13 10.64 -14.92
CA ALA A 9 -8.93 10.64 -16.37
C ALA A 9 -8.77 12.05 -16.95
N VAL A 10 -9.63 12.98 -16.51
CA VAL A 10 -9.59 14.38 -16.96
C VAL A 10 -8.33 15.09 -16.43
N ARG A 11 -8.03 14.91 -15.14
CA ARG A 11 -6.80 15.43 -14.53
C ARG A 11 -5.56 14.94 -15.29
N ASP A 12 -5.46 13.64 -15.53
CA ASP A 12 -4.28 13.05 -16.17
C ASP A 12 -4.13 13.52 -17.61
N GLN A 13 -5.26 13.74 -18.36
CA GLN A 13 -5.24 14.38 -19.68
C GLN A 13 -4.69 15.82 -19.61
N ILE A 14 -5.15 16.64 -18.67
CA ILE A 14 -4.69 18.03 -18.52
C ILE A 14 -3.19 18.07 -18.17
N MET A 15 -2.72 17.08 -17.39
CA MET A 15 -1.31 16.96 -17.01
C MET A 15 -0.42 16.30 -18.08
N GLY A 16 -0.96 15.87 -19.22
CA GLY A 16 -0.21 15.13 -20.25
C GLY A 16 0.24 13.74 -19.80
N LEU A 17 -0.44 13.13 -18.81
CA LEU A 17 -0.15 11.80 -18.31
C LEU A 17 -0.99 10.75 -19.03
N THR A 18 -0.49 9.50 -19.07
CA THR A 18 -1.25 8.38 -19.63
C THR A 18 -2.50 8.11 -18.80
N VAL A 19 -3.66 8.17 -19.44
CA VAL A 19 -4.95 7.81 -18.84
C VAL A 19 -5.07 6.30 -18.80
N LYS A 20 -5.22 5.72 -17.60
CA LYS A 20 -5.37 4.28 -17.40
C LYS A 20 -6.85 3.88 -17.37
N ASP A 21 -7.63 4.54 -16.53
CA ASP A 21 -9.03 4.24 -16.30
C ASP A 21 -9.90 5.44 -16.69
N ARG A 22 -11.12 5.17 -17.12
CA ARG A 22 -12.06 6.21 -17.56
C ARG A 22 -13.37 6.04 -16.81
N ASP A 23 -13.67 7.02 -15.98
CA ASP A 23 -14.91 7.10 -15.22
C ASP A 23 -15.82 8.17 -15.84
N TYR A 24 -17.09 7.83 -15.95
CA TYR A 24 -18.10 8.74 -16.51
C TYR A 24 -19.17 9.04 -15.48
N VAL A 25 -19.66 10.30 -15.49
CA VAL A 25 -20.85 10.70 -14.75
C VAL A 25 -21.99 10.90 -15.74
N VAL A 26 -23.15 10.38 -15.38
CA VAL A 26 -24.40 10.49 -16.13
C VAL A 26 -25.36 11.39 -15.39
N VAL A 27 -25.74 12.51 -15.99
CA VAL A 27 -26.67 13.50 -15.45
C VAL A 27 -28.01 13.39 -16.18
N GLY A 28 -29.12 13.51 -15.45
CA GLY A 28 -30.47 13.50 -16.01
C GLY A 28 -30.94 12.11 -16.47
N SER A 29 -30.56 11.06 -15.72
CA SER A 29 -31.02 9.68 -15.96
C SER A 29 -31.31 8.95 -14.65
N THR A 30 -31.97 7.79 -14.72
CA THR A 30 -32.24 6.91 -13.58
C THR A 30 -31.59 5.55 -13.77
N SER A 31 -31.55 4.74 -12.70
CA SER A 31 -31.02 3.37 -12.77
C SER A 31 -31.78 2.51 -13.76
N GLU A 32 -33.11 2.64 -13.83
CA GLU A 32 -33.97 1.91 -14.73
C GLU A 32 -33.69 2.28 -16.20
N GLU A 33 -33.48 3.57 -16.48
CA GLU A 33 -33.11 4.04 -17.81
C GLU A 33 -31.74 3.52 -18.25
N MET A 34 -30.76 3.49 -17.33
CA MET A 34 -29.44 2.94 -17.62
C MET A 34 -29.52 1.44 -17.96
N VAL A 35 -30.29 0.67 -17.21
CA VAL A 35 -30.50 -0.76 -17.47
C VAL A 35 -31.21 -0.98 -18.82
N LYS A 36 -32.25 -0.20 -19.15
CA LYS A 36 -32.93 -0.24 -20.45
C LYS A 36 -31.99 0.05 -21.62
N LEU A 37 -30.98 0.88 -21.42
CA LEU A 37 -29.93 1.17 -22.41
C LEU A 37 -28.83 0.09 -22.49
N GLY A 38 -28.97 -1.02 -21.74
CA GLY A 38 -28.06 -2.14 -21.76
C GLY A 38 -26.84 -2.01 -20.84
N TYR A 39 -26.78 -0.98 -19.99
CA TYR A 39 -25.72 -0.87 -18.99
C TYR A 39 -25.94 -1.87 -17.86
N LYS A 40 -24.88 -2.52 -17.38
CA LYS A 40 -24.93 -3.55 -16.33
C LYS A 40 -24.66 -2.90 -14.97
N PRO A 41 -25.57 -2.97 -13.98
CA PRO A 41 -25.34 -2.42 -12.66
C PRO A 41 -24.22 -3.19 -11.95
N VAL A 42 -23.33 -2.46 -11.24
CA VAL A 42 -22.25 -3.00 -10.42
C VAL A 42 -22.28 -2.32 -9.06
N GLY A 43 -22.19 -3.13 -8.00
CA GLY A 43 -22.30 -2.67 -6.62
C GLY A 43 -23.74 -2.59 -6.12
N LYS A 44 -23.92 -2.84 -4.81
CA LYS A 44 -25.24 -2.84 -4.18
C LYS A 44 -25.65 -1.46 -3.66
N ASP A 45 -24.70 -0.62 -3.28
CA ASP A 45 -24.94 0.59 -2.51
C ASP A 45 -24.82 1.89 -3.33
N PHE A 46 -24.24 1.80 -4.54
CA PHE A 46 -24.00 2.97 -5.39
C PHE A 46 -24.48 2.73 -6.82
N PRO A 47 -25.13 3.72 -7.46
CA PRO A 47 -25.65 3.60 -8.83
C PRO A 47 -24.51 3.72 -9.85
N VAL A 48 -23.69 2.67 -9.94
CA VAL A 48 -22.59 2.52 -10.91
C VAL A 48 -22.91 1.41 -11.88
N PHE A 49 -22.60 1.61 -13.15
CA PHE A 49 -22.93 0.72 -14.25
C PHE A 49 -21.72 0.52 -15.16
N LEU A 50 -21.57 -0.68 -15.71
CA LEU A 50 -20.60 -0.96 -16.78
C LEU A 50 -21.22 -0.77 -18.16
N HIS A 51 -20.50 -0.07 -19.01
CA HIS A 51 -20.89 0.09 -20.40
C HIS A 51 -20.81 -1.28 -21.13
N PRO A 52 -21.84 -1.66 -21.93
CA PRO A 52 -21.94 -3.01 -22.48
C PRO A 52 -20.80 -3.42 -23.41
N LYS A 53 -20.15 -2.47 -24.07
CA LYS A 53 -19.06 -2.73 -25.03
C LYS A 53 -17.67 -2.44 -24.47
N THR A 54 -17.51 -1.34 -23.73
CA THR A 54 -16.18 -0.87 -23.28
C THR A 54 -15.84 -1.28 -21.87
N HIS A 55 -16.82 -1.72 -21.08
CA HIS A 55 -16.72 -2.03 -19.66
C HIS A 55 -16.22 -0.86 -18.79
N TYR A 56 -16.22 0.36 -19.31
CA TYR A 56 -15.95 1.55 -18.49
C TYR A 56 -17.08 1.80 -17.49
N GLU A 57 -16.74 2.40 -16.37
CA GLU A 57 -17.68 2.73 -15.30
C GLU A 57 -18.45 4.02 -15.59
N TYR A 58 -19.77 3.93 -15.45
CA TYR A 58 -20.71 5.04 -15.58
C TYR A 58 -21.49 5.16 -14.27
N ALA A 59 -21.29 6.23 -13.53
CA ALA A 59 -22.03 6.50 -12.30
C ALA A 59 -23.12 7.55 -12.57
N LEU A 60 -24.32 7.37 -12.02
CA LEU A 60 -25.29 8.46 -11.97
C LEU A 60 -24.79 9.61 -11.12
N ALA A 61 -25.04 10.84 -11.55
CA ALA A 61 -24.78 12.02 -10.75
C ALA A 61 -25.51 11.88 -9.40
N ARG A 62 -24.81 12.15 -8.32
CA ARG A 62 -25.33 11.91 -6.97
C ARG A 62 -24.76 12.88 -5.95
N THR A 63 -25.53 13.09 -4.91
CA THR A 63 -25.07 13.68 -3.67
C THR A 63 -24.92 12.60 -2.59
N GLU A 64 -24.03 12.82 -1.65
CA GLU A 64 -23.77 11.91 -0.55
C GLU A 64 -23.90 12.70 0.76
N ARG A 65 -24.65 12.20 1.74
CA ARG A 65 -24.76 12.79 3.07
C ARG A 65 -24.38 11.78 4.13
N LYS A 66 -23.50 12.17 5.04
CA LYS A 66 -23.15 11.36 6.21
C LYS A 66 -24.30 11.40 7.21
N VAL A 67 -24.90 10.24 7.50
CA VAL A 67 -25.99 10.07 8.46
C VAL A 67 -25.56 9.34 9.74
N SER A 68 -24.42 8.62 9.69
CA SER A 68 -23.81 7.94 10.85
C SER A 68 -22.31 7.76 10.67
N LYS A 69 -21.61 7.27 11.71
CA LYS A 69 -20.17 6.97 11.62
C LYS A 69 -19.91 5.70 10.77
N GLY A 70 -18.81 5.71 10.04
CA GLY A 70 -18.32 4.56 9.24
C GLY A 70 -18.85 4.50 7.80
N TYR A 71 -18.41 3.48 7.05
CA TYR A 71 -18.68 3.34 5.61
C TYR A 71 -20.17 3.22 5.26
N LYS A 72 -20.96 2.52 6.08
CA LYS A 72 -22.42 2.39 5.91
C LYS A 72 -23.18 3.65 6.32
N GLY A 73 -22.49 4.67 6.81
CA GLY A 73 -23.09 5.92 7.29
C GLY A 73 -23.42 6.95 6.22
N PHE A 74 -23.32 6.60 4.93
CA PHE A 74 -23.65 7.49 3.84
C PHE A 74 -25.03 7.17 3.26
N LYS A 75 -25.88 8.18 3.15
CA LYS A 75 -27.09 8.13 2.34
C LYS A 75 -26.78 8.73 0.98
N VAL A 76 -26.88 7.90 -0.05
CA VAL A 76 -26.69 8.32 -1.44
C VAL A 76 -28.04 8.75 -2.00
N TYR A 77 -28.06 9.92 -2.61
CA TYR A 77 -29.21 10.41 -3.35
C TYR A 77 -28.81 10.62 -4.79
N ALA A 78 -29.39 9.84 -5.69
CA ALA A 78 -29.22 9.94 -7.13
C ALA A 78 -30.58 10.10 -7.77
N SER A 79 -30.77 11.22 -8.45
CA SER A 79 -32.01 11.54 -9.20
C SER A 79 -31.66 12.31 -10.46
N LYS A 80 -32.65 12.50 -11.35
CA LYS A 80 -32.49 13.28 -12.58
C LYS A 80 -32.14 14.75 -12.33
N GLU A 81 -32.50 15.25 -11.16
CA GLU A 81 -32.28 16.66 -10.79
C GLU A 81 -30.88 16.95 -10.31
N VAL A 82 -30.13 15.91 -9.87
CA VAL A 82 -28.75 16.10 -9.41
C VAL A 82 -27.88 16.60 -10.58
N THR A 83 -27.31 17.76 -10.37
CA THR A 83 -26.48 18.45 -11.35
C THR A 83 -25.06 17.88 -11.42
N LEU A 84 -24.33 18.18 -12.51
CA LEU A 84 -22.92 17.84 -12.61
C LEU A 84 -22.09 18.53 -11.52
N GLU A 85 -22.42 19.77 -11.20
CA GLU A 85 -21.69 20.56 -10.20
C GLU A 85 -21.79 19.96 -8.81
N GLU A 86 -22.99 19.54 -8.39
CA GLU A 86 -23.22 18.84 -7.11
C GLU A 86 -22.44 17.51 -7.04
N ASP A 87 -22.35 16.74 -8.16
CA ASP A 87 -21.51 15.53 -8.17
C ASP A 87 -20.02 15.86 -8.06
N LEU A 88 -19.57 16.95 -8.68
CA LEU A 88 -18.17 17.38 -8.60
C LEU A 88 -17.83 17.95 -7.22
N GLU A 89 -18.77 18.64 -6.55
CA GLU A 89 -18.59 19.27 -5.24
C GLU A 89 -18.27 18.25 -4.12
N ARG A 90 -18.89 17.07 -4.17
CA ARG A 90 -18.66 16.02 -3.18
C ARG A 90 -17.32 15.30 -3.33
N ARG A 91 -16.53 15.56 -4.38
CA ARG A 91 -15.23 14.91 -4.63
C ARG A 91 -14.17 15.35 -3.64
N ASP A 92 -13.05 14.62 -3.64
CA ASP A 92 -11.96 14.84 -2.67
C ASP A 92 -11.14 16.11 -2.97
N LEU A 93 -10.64 16.25 -4.19
CA LEU A 93 -9.73 17.31 -4.60
C LEU A 93 -10.23 18.08 -5.81
N THR A 94 -9.97 19.37 -5.88
CA THR A 94 -10.29 20.23 -7.02
C THR A 94 -9.73 19.66 -8.32
N ILE A 95 -8.51 19.12 -8.31
CA ILE A 95 -7.88 18.49 -9.46
C ILE A 95 -8.60 17.22 -9.95
N ASN A 96 -9.47 16.61 -9.14
CA ASN A 96 -10.31 15.46 -9.45
C ASN A 96 -11.78 15.84 -9.68
N ALA A 97 -12.12 17.14 -9.51
CA ALA A 97 -13.47 17.69 -9.67
C ALA A 97 -13.60 18.46 -10.98
N ILE A 98 -13.00 17.94 -12.04
CA ILE A 98 -13.07 18.47 -13.39
C ILE A 98 -13.78 17.44 -14.26
N ALA A 99 -14.69 17.91 -15.10
CA ALA A 99 -15.39 17.10 -16.09
C ALA A 99 -15.01 17.51 -17.52
N LYS A 100 -15.23 16.59 -18.47
CA LYS A 100 -15.05 16.84 -19.90
C LYS A 100 -16.27 16.32 -20.64
N ASP A 101 -16.89 17.19 -21.44
CA ASP A 101 -18.05 16.81 -22.23
C ASP A 101 -17.66 16.04 -23.51
N LYS A 102 -18.67 15.61 -24.28
CA LYS A 102 -18.48 14.88 -25.53
C LYS A 102 -17.85 15.72 -26.66
N ARG A 103 -17.89 17.05 -26.56
CA ARG A 103 -17.26 17.99 -27.50
C ARG A 103 -15.80 18.28 -27.13
N GLY A 104 -15.33 17.75 -25.99
CA GLY A 104 -13.97 17.97 -25.53
C GLY A 104 -13.81 19.19 -24.63
N GLN A 105 -14.90 19.91 -24.30
CA GLN A 105 -14.86 21.07 -23.44
C GLN A 105 -14.72 20.68 -21.98
N PHE A 106 -13.83 21.34 -21.25
CA PHE A 106 -13.66 21.15 -19.81
C PHE A 106 -14.68 21.98 -19.01
N ILE A 107 -15.26 21.36 -17.99
CA ILE A 107 -16.17 21.97 -17.02
C ILE A 107 -15.50 21.89 -15.67
N ASP A 108 -15.11 23.03 -15.13
CA ASP A 108 -14.24 23.15 -13.94
C ASP A 108 -14.77 24.20 -12.96
N PRO A 109 -15.87 23.91 -12.25
CA PRO A 109 -16.50 24.88 -11.35
C PRO A 109 -15.64 25.20 -10.11
N PHE A 110 -14.69 24.34 -9.77
CA PHE A 110 -13.84 24.46 -8.57
C PHE A 110 -12.40 24.86 -8.86
N ASN A 111 -12.10 25.34 -10.08
CA ASN A 111 -10.77 25.81 -10.51
C ASN A 111 -9.66 24.75 -10.33
N GLY A 112 -9.97 23.49 -10.58
CA GLY A 112 -9.02 22.39 -10.51
C GLY A 112 -7.89 22.51 -11.55
N THR A 113 -8.16 23.06 -12.73
CA THR A 113 -7.15 23.37 -13.75
C THR A 113 -6.15 24.42 -13.26
N GLY A 114 -6.62 25.42 -12.51
CA GLY A 114 -5.77 26.41 -11.85
C GLY A 114 -4.88 25.76 -10.78
N ASP A 115 -5.42 24.85 -9.97
CA ASP A 115 -4.65 24.12 -8.96
C ASP A 115 -3.65 23.13 -9.59
N ILE A 116 -3.97 22.49 -10.74
CA ILE A 116 -3.01 21.67 -11.50
C ILE A 116 -1.82 22.53 -11.95
N ARG A 117 -2.07 23.70 -12.56
CA ARG A 117 -1.00 24.62 -13.02
C ARG A 117 -0.13 25.10 -11.87
N LYS A 118 -0.73 25.43 -10.71
CA LYS A 118 -0.04 25.89 -9.51
C LYS A 118 0.55 24.75 -8.69
N LYS A 119 0.31 23.48 -9.07
CA LYS A 119 0.73 22.27 -8.35
C LYS A 119 0.23 22.27 -6.90
N ILE A 120 -1.09 22.42 -6.71
CA ILE A 120 -1.74 22.49 -5.41
C ILE A 120 -2.70 21.28 -5.26
N LEU A 121 -2.68 20.64 -4.09
CA LEU A 121 -3.68 19.68 -3.63
C LEU A 121 -4.65 20.42 -2.71
N ARG A 122 -5.85 20.73 -3.20
CA ARG A 122 -6.88 21.46 -2.48
C ARG A 122 -8.15 20.60 -2.42
N HIS A 123 -8.79 20.51 -1.24
CA HIS A 123 -10.13 19.93 -1.10
C HIS A 123 -11.17 20.76 -1.85
N VAL A 124 -12.23 20.12 -2.32
CA VAL A 124 -13.26 20.81 -3.12
C VAL A 124 -14.16 21.68 -2.24
N SER A 125 -14.77 21.11 -1.20
CA SER A 125 -15.78 21.75 -0.37
C SER A 125 -15.72 21.28 1.09
N SER A 126 -16.62 21.80 1.92
CA SER A 126 -16.80 21.35 3.32
C SER A 126 -17.20 19.87 3.44
N ALA A 127 -17.83 19.28 2.41
CA ALA A 127 -18.15 17.87 2.33
C ALA A 127 -16.93 16.94 2.39
N PHE A 128 -15.73 17.50 2.26
CA PHE A 128 -14.47 16.76 2.40
C PHE A 128 -14.36 16.01 3.74
N VAL A 129 -14.87 16.59 4.83
CA VAL A 129 -14.81 15.98 6.18
C VAL A 129 -15.71 14.76 6.34
N GLU A 130 -16.66 14.55 5.45
CA GLU A 130 -17.63 13.46 5.55
C GLU A 130 -16.99 12.08 5.40
N ASP A 131 -15.98 11.93 4.54
CA ASP A 131 -15.26 10.67 4.36
C ASP A 131 -13.80 10.79 4.87
N PRO A 132 -13.49 10.28 6.07
CA PRO A 132 -12.15 10.39 6.66
C PRO A 132 -11.04 9.69 5.87
N ILE A 133 -11.36 8.73 4.97
CA ILE A 133 -10.37 8.10 4.09
C ILE A 133 -9.67 9.12 3.19
N ARG A 134 -10.28 10.28 2.95
CA ARG A 134 -9.69 11.35 2.14
C ARG A 134 -8.38 11.87 2.71
N VAL A 135 -8.13 11.68 4.02
CA VAL A 135 -6.82 11.96 4.65
C VAL A 135 -5.74 11.08 4.02
N LEU A 136 -5.99 9.77 3.90
CA LEU A 136 -5.04 8.84 3.28
C LEU A 136 -4.93 9.07 1.77
N ARG A 137 -6.04 9.41 1.12
CA ARG A 137 -6.05 9.73 -0.32
C ARG A 137 -5.16 10.93 -0.64
N ILE A 138 -5.25 12.03 0.12
CA ILE A 138 -4.35 13.18 -0.05
C ILE A 138 -2.90 12.78 0.21
N ALA A 139 -2.63 12.01 1.25
CA ALA A 139 -1.30 11.53 1.54
C ALA A 139 -0.73 10.70 0.37
N ARG A 140 -1.52 9.81 -0.23
CA ARG A 140 -1.17 9.07 -1.44
C ARG A 140 -0.96 9.99 -2.65
N PHE A 141 -1.83 10.98 -2.86
CA PHE A 141 -1.66 11.95 -3.96
C PHE A 141 -0.38 12.77 -3.81
N SER A 142 0.06 13.07 -2.58
CA SER A 142 1.36 13.71 -2.34
C SER A 142 2.54 12.84 -2.76
N ALA A 143 2.43 11.51 -2.62
CA ALA A 143 3.44 10.56 -3.11
C ALA A 143 3.43 10.46 -4.65
N ARG A 144 2.25 10.49 -5.28
CA ARG A 144 2.06 10.44 -6.74
C ARG A 144 2.52 11.75 -7.39
N PHE A 145 2.00 12.86 -6.90
CA PHE A 145 2.27 14.21 -7.41
C PHE A 145 3.25 14.95 -6.50
N HIS A 146 4.44 14.41 -6.37
CA HIS A 146 5.45 14.85 -5.40
C HIS A 146 5.91 16.32 -5.52
N GLN A 147 5.55 16.99 -6.62
CA GLN A 147 5.79 18.41 -6.82
C GLN A 147 4.64 19.29 -6.31
N PHE A 148 3.49 18.68 -5.97
CA PHE A 148 2.31 19.40 -5.50
C PHE A 148 2.40 19.66 -4.00
N LYS A 149 1.95 20.84 -3.60
CA LYS A 149 1.85 21.25 -2.19
C LYS A 149 0.42 21.16 -1.71
N ILE A 150 0.21 20.68 -0.52
CA ILE A 150 -1.13 20.67 0.09
C ILE A 150 -1.48 22.12 0.48
N HIS A 151 -2.67 22.57 0.08
CA HIS A 151 -3.15 23.92 0.42
C HIS A 151 -3.31 24.07 1.95
N PRO A 152 -2.97 25.24 2.55
CA PRO A 152 -3.04 25.43 4.01
C PRO A 152 -4.42 25.10 4.61
N THR A 153 -5.51 25.52 3.96
CA THR A 153 -6.88 25.21 4.43
C THR A 153 -7.13 23.71 4.44
N THR A 154 -6.61 22.96 3.45
CA THR A 154 -6.70 21.50 3.39
C THR A 154 -5.90 20.86 4.53
N GLN A 155 -4.68 21.35 4.83
CA GLN A 155 -3.90 20.85 5.97
C GLN A 155 -4.66 21.04 7.30
N THR A 156 -5.35 22.16 7.48
CA THR A 156 -6.18 22.42 8.66
C THR A 156 -7.32 21.40 8.77
N ILE A 157 -8.00 21.11 7.66
CA ILE A 157 -9.09 20.11 7.64
C ILE A 157 -8.55 18.71 7.95
N LEU A 158 -7.41 18.30 7.39
CA LEU A 158 -6.80 16.99 7.71
C LEU A 158 -6.55 16.85 9.21
N LYS A 159 -5.96 17.85 9.85
CA LYS A 159 -5.71 17.86 11.30
C LYS A 159 -7.01 17.80 12.10
N LYS A 160 -8.08 18.51 11.66
CA LYS A 160 -9.40 18.47 12.29
C LYS A 160 -10.03 17.09 12.26
N ILE A 161 -10.01 16.39 11.10
CA ILE A 161 -10.52 15.03 10.94
C ILE A 161 -9.79 14.07 11.90
N VAL A 162 -8.47 14.17 11.98
CA VAL A 162 -7.66 13.31 12.86
C VAL A 162 -7.94 13.62 14.35
N LYS A 163 -8.00 14.91 14.73
CA LYS A 163 -8.30 15.33 16.10
C LYS A 163 -9.67 14.82 16.58
N ASN A 164 -10.65 14.78 15.68
CA ASN A 164 -11.99 14.27 15.98
C ASN A 164 -12.07 12.74 16.01
N LYS A 165 -10.94 12.03 15.86
CA LYS A 165 -10.85 10.56 15.84
C LYS A 165 -11.68 9.89 14.74
N GLU A 166 -12.05 10.63 13.70
CA GLU A 166 -12.89 10.09 12.63
C GLU A 166 -12.15 9.06 11.78
N ILE A 167 -10.81 9.15 11.71
CA ILE A 167 -9.96 8.21 10.97
C ILE A 167 -9.99 6.78 11.58
N GLU A 168 -10.29 6.66 12.88
CA GLU A 168 -10.40 5.37 13.58
C GLU A 168 -11.63 4.56 13.11
N ALA A 169 -12.65 5.23 12.58
CA ALA A 169 -13.87 4.61 12.07
C ALA A 169 -13.77 4.12 10.61
N VAL A 170 -12.63 4.36 9.95
CA VAL A 170 -12.42 3.90 8.58
C VAL A 170 -12.14 2.40 8.56
N ALA A 171 -12.83 1.67 7.67
CA ALA A 171 -12.58 0.24 7.50
C ALA A 171 -11.10 -0.03 7.15
N SER A 172 -10.52 -1.01 7.84
CA SER A 172 -9.10 -1.33 7.75
C SER A 172 -8.65 -1.71 6.33
N GLU A 173 -9.52 -2.36 5.55
CA GLU A 173 -9.27 -2.71 4.16
C GLU A 173 -9.12 -1.47 3.28
N ARG A 174 -9.93 -0.42 3.54
CA ARG A 174 -9.81 0.86 2.82
C ARG A 174 -8.51 1.57 3.20
N VAL A 175 -8.14 1.51 4.49
CA VAL A 175 -6.86 2.07 4.97
C VAL A 175 -5.69 1.37 4.29
N TRP A 176 -5.70 0.03 4.28
CA TRP A 176 -4.66 -0.75 3.63
C TRP A 176 -4.60 -0.49 2.13
N HIS A 177 -5.74 -0.39 1.48
CA HIS A 177 -5.79 -0.08 0.04
C HIS A 177 -5.05 1.23 -0.28
N GLU A 178 -5.33 2.32 0.43
CA GLU A 178 -4.64 3.59 0.19
C GLU A 178 -3.15 3.52 0.53
N ILE A 179 -2.76 2.81 1.59
CA ILE A 179 -1.36 2.58 1.95
C ILE A 179 -0.65 1.76 0.86
N SER A 180 -1.26 0.69 0.40
CA SER A 180 -0.68 -0.22 -0.59
C SER A 180 -0.44 0.49 -1.94
N VAL A 181 -1.42 1.25 -2.43
CA VAL A 181 -1.27 2.06 -3.64
C VAL A 181 -0.21 3.13 -3.44
N GLY A 182 -0.20 3.78 -2.27
CA GLY A 182 0.80 4.81 -1.93
C GLY A 182 2.23 4.28 -1.87
N LEU A 183 2.44 3.05 -1.39
CA LEU A 183 3.75 2.38 -1.40
C LEU A 183 4.29 2.12 -2.81
N LEU A 184 3.39 1.98 -3.79
CA LEU A 184 3.78 1.78 -5.19
C LEU A 184 4.12 3.09 -5.91
N GLU A 185 3.77 4.24 -5.34
CA GLU A 185 4.03 5.55 -5.95
C GLU A 185 5.53 5.91 -5.94
N LYS A 186 5.94 6.76 -6.90
CA LYS A 186 7.35 7.12 -7.14
C LYS A 186 8.06 7.70 -5.90
N LYS A 187 7.36 8.48 -5.09
CA LYS A 187 7.87 9.11 -3.86
C LYS A 187 7.05 8.68 -2.64
N SER A 188 6.89 7.35 -2.48
CA SER A 188 6.03 6.74 -1.47
C SER A 188 6.26 7.22 -0.03
N HIS A 189 7.48 7.63 0.32
CA HIS A 189 7.78 8.19 1.65
C HIS A 189 6.98 9.47 1.95
N LEU A 190 6.63 10.29 0.94
CA LEU A 190 5.87 11.53 1.15
C LEU A 190 4.48 11.27 1.70
N MET A 191 3.89 10.10 1.41
CA MET A 191 2.63 9.70 2.03
C MET A 191 2.75 9.67 3.56
N PHE A 192 3.79 9.04 4.07
CA PHE A 192 4.03 8.95 5.52
C PHE A 192 4.41 10.30 6.13
N ASP A 193 5.09 11.19 5.38
CA ASP A 193 5.33 12.56 5.81
C ASP A 193 4.02 13.32 6.05
N VAL A 194 3.07 13.23 5.12
CA VAL A 194 1.77 13.89 5.24
C VAL A 194 0.94 13.29 6.38
N LEU A 195 0.89 11.96 6.49
CA LEU A 195 0.18 11.29 7.58
C LEU A 195 0.76 11.67 8.96
N HIS A 196 2.08 11.81 9.06
CA HIS A 196 2.72 12.28 10.29
C HIS A 196 2.37 13.74 10.60
N GLN A 197 2.47 14.64 9.60
CA GLN A 197 2.21 16.08 9.78
C GLN A 197 0.78 16.39 10.23
N CYS A 198 -0.20 15.58 9.82
CA CYS A 198 -1.60 15.75 10.25
C CYS A 198 -1.95 14.92 11.50
N GLY A 199 -1.02 14.10 12.03
CA GLY A 199 -1.22 13.23 13.20
C GLY A 199 -1.84 11.87 12.89
N ALA A 200 -2.22 11.61 11.63
CA ALA A 200 -2.87 10.35 11.23
C ALA A 200 -1.95 9.13 11.41
N LEU A 201 -0.66 9.29 11.15
CA LEU A 201 0.30 8.19 11.31
C LEU A 201 0.36 7.69 12.76
N GLN A 202 0.26 8.59 13.74
CA GLN A 202 0.27 8.24 15.16
C GLN A 202 -1.01 7.49 15.59
N VAL A 203 -2.12 7.73 14.91
CA VAL A 203 -3.37 6.97 15.13
C VAL A 203 -3.31 5.59 14.48
N LEU A 204 -2.83 5.52 13.25
CA LEU A 204 -2.80 4.28 12.46
C LEU A 204 -1.69 3.32 12.92
N ILE A 205 -0.50 3.85 13.21
CA ILE A 205 0.71 3.09 13.56
C ILE A 205 1.43 3.82 14.72
N PRO A 206 0.85 3.85 15.93
CA PRO A 206 1.44 4.53 17.09
C PRO A 206 2.81 3.96 17.48
N GLU A 207 3.07 2.71 17.08
CA GLU A 207 4.31 1.98 17.39
C GLU A 207 5.53 2.54 16.65
N ILE A 208 5.32 3.30 15.56
CA ILE A 208 6.43 3.84 14.78
C ILE A 208 7.02 5.11 15.39
N ASN A 209 8.31 5.12 15.65
CA ASN A 209 9.03 6.37 15.90
C ASN A 209 9.41 7.03 14.57
N TYR A 210 8.43 7.71 13.95
CA TYR A 210 8.60 8.25 12.61
C TYR A 210 9.65 9.36 12.55
N VAL A 211 9.70 10.25 13.53
CA VAL A 211 10.67 11.35 13.57
C VAL A 211 12.11 10.82 13.50
N LYS A 212 12.41 9.79 14.29
CA LYS A 212 13.73 9.14 14.30
C LYS A 212 14.02 8.40 13.01
N ASN A 213 13.02 7.76 12.43
CA ASN A 213 13.19 6.83 11.30
C ASN A 213 12.92 7.46 9.92
N LYS A 214 12.41 8.68 9.84
CA LYS A 214 11.98 9.36 8.61
C LYS A 214 13.00 9.24 7.46
N ASN A 215 14.25 9.61 7.72
CA ASN A 215 15.30 9.58 6.70
C ASN A 215 15.68 8.15 6.29
N TYR A 216 15.61 7.20 7.22
CA TYR A 216 15.86 5.78 6.93
C TYR A 216 14.75 5.20 6.06
N ILE A 217 13.48 5.45 6.42
CA ILE A 217 12.30 5.05 5.64
C ILE A 217 12.36 5.62 4.22
N LYS A 218 12.65 6.92 4.10
CA LYS A 218 12.79 7.59 2.80
C LYS A 218 13.80 6.87 1.90
N ARG A 219 15.04 6.68 2.36
CA ARG A 219 16.11 6.06 1.57
C ARG A 219 15.76 4.62 1.19
N SER A 220 15.22 3.84 2.15
CA SER A 220 14.83 2.46 1.91
C SER A 220 13.73 2.33 0.86
N LEU A 221 12.68 3.16 0.95
CA LEU A 221 11.58 3.15 -0.02
C LEU A 221 12.02 3.69 -1.39
N GLU A 222 12.88 4.71 -1.43
CA GLU A 222 13.47 5.21 -2.69
C GLU A 222 14.32 4.14 -3.38
N TYR A 223 15.08 3.35 -2.61
CA TYR A 223 15.81 2.19 -3.12
C TYR A 223 14.85 1.15 -3.72
N GLY A 224 13.82 0.76 -2.99
CA GLY A 224 12.79 -0.16 -3.47
C GLY A 224 12.06 0.34 -4.73
N ASN A 225 11.85 1.65 -4.85
CA ASN A 225 11.26 2.28 -6.03
C ASN A 225 12.21 2.27 -7.23
N LYS A 226 13.51 2.56 -7.01
CA LYS A 226 14.55 2.49 -8.05
C LYS A 226 14.60 1.12 -8.72
N PHE A 227 14.51 0.05 -7.94
CA PHE A 227 14.54 -1.32 -8.42
C PHE A 227 13.16 -1.92 -8.73
N LYS A 228 12.08 -1.11 -8.69
CA LYS A 228 10.71 -1.51 -9.00
C LYS A 228 10.24 -2.74 -8.22
N TYR A 229 10.58 -2.81 -6.92
CA TYR A 229 10.17 -3.92 -6.06
C TYR A 229 8.64 -4.02 -5.95
N SER A 230 8.15 -5.24 -5.74
CA SER A 230 6.73 -5.53 -5.55
C SER A 230 6.16 -4.85 -4.30
N LEU A 231 4.83 -4.79 -4.21
CA LEU A 231 4.13 -4.25 -3.05
C LEU A 231 4.57 -4.94 -1.75
N ASP A 232 4.61 -6.27 -1.73
CA ASP A 232 4.93 -7.05 -0.53
C ASP A 232 6.33 -6.72 0.00
N ILE A 233 7.30 -6.57 -0.90
CA ILE A 233 8.67 -6.18 -0.55
C ILE A 233 8.71 -4.76 -0.02
N LYS A 234 8.04 -3.78 -0.66
CA LYS A 234 8.01 -2.39 -0.19
C LYS A 234 7.30 -2.24 1.15
N ALA A 235 6.20 -2.97 1.34
CA ALA A 235 5.51 -3.01 2.61
C ALA A 235 6.39 -3.63 3.71
N ALA A 236 7.07 -4.74 3.44
CA ALA A 236 8.01 -5.35 4.37
C ALA A 236 9.17 -4.40 4.71
N ILE A 237 9.73 -3.67 3.74
CA ILE A 237 10.75 -2.63 3.98
C ILE A 237 10.24 -1.59 4.98
N PHE A 238 9.02 -1.09 4.78
CA PHE A 238 8.42 -0.12 5.71
C PHE A 238 8.25 -0.71 7.12
N PHE A 239 7.67 -1.92 7.23
CA PHE A 239 7.46 -2.57 8.52
C PHE A 239 8.75 -2.94 9.24
N MET A 240 9.86 -3.18 8.55
CA MET A 240 11.17 -3.35 9.19
C MET A 240 11.60 -2.10 9.97
N HIS A 241 11.21 -0.90 9.55
CA HIS A 241 11.45 0.32 10.34
C HIS A 241 10.51 0.45 11.54
N VAL A 242 9.32 -0.12 11.48
CA VAL A 242 8.42 -0.23 12.64
C VAL A 242 9.03 -1.16 13.68
N TYR A 243 9.51 -2.35 13.28
CA TYR A 243 10.25 -3.26 14.15
C TYR A 243 11.49 -2.60 14.81
N ALA A 244 12.23 -1.83 14.02
CA ALA A 244 13.41 -1.13 14.53
C ALA A 244 13.09 -0.04 15.57
N SER A 245 11.82 0.34 15.72
CA SER A 245 11.35 1.25 16.76
C SER A 245 11.24 0.61 18.15
N LYS A 246 11.80 -0.58 18.35
CA LYS A 246 11.74 -1.41 19.59
C LYS A 246 10.32 -1.92 19.89
N THR A 247 9.55 -2.16 18.86
CA THR A 247 8.20 -2.70 18.95
C THR A 247 8.28 -4.21 19.13
N SER A 248 7.50 -4.78 20.05
CA SER A 248 7.45 -6.23 20.23
C SER A 248 6.77 -6.93 19.05
N VAL A 249 7.07 -8.22 18.84
CA VAL A 249 6.39 -9.05 17.82
C VAL A 249 4.87 -9.04 18.02
N LYS A 250 4.41 -9.07 19.28
CA LYS A 250 2.98 -9.02 19.63
C LYS A 250 2.33 -7.69 19.20
N ASP A 251 3.03 -6.57 19.35
CA ASP A 251 2.48 -5.26 18.97
C ASP A 251 2.41 -5.11 17.45
N ILE A 252 3.37 -5.65 16.73
CA ILE A 252 3.32 -5.66 15.27
C ILE A 252 2.19 -6.54 14.74
N ALA A 253 1.91 -7.68 15.37
CA ALA A 253 0.74 -8.49 15.02
C ALA A 253 -0.57 -7.69 15.16
N LYS A 254 -0.68 -6.80 16.16
CA LYS A 254 -1.82 -5.88 16.32
C LYS A 254 -1.91 -4.88 15.16
N ILE A 255 -0.77 -4.37 14.67
CA ILE A 255 -0.74 -3.45 13.52
C ILE A 255 -1.27 -4.15 12.26
N TYR A 256 -0.83 -5.38 11.99
CA TYR A 256 -1.29 -6.13 10.83
C TYR A 256 -2.80 -6.36 10.84
N THR A 257 -3.37 -6.69 12.00
CA THR A 257 -4.82 -6.83 12.16
C THR A 257 -5.53 -5.49 12.00
N ARG A 258 -5.03 -4.44 12.66
CA ARG A 258 -5.62 -3.09 12.62
C ARG A 258 -5.64 -2.49 11.21
N LEU A 259 -4.66 -2.80 10.38
CA LEU A 259 -4.55 -2.29 9.02
C LEU A 259 -4.98 -3.30 7.95
N SER A 260 -5.45 -4.49 8.30
CA SER A 260 -5.76 -5.57 7.34
C SER A 260 -4.60 -5.88 6.39
N VAL A 261 -3.36 -5.93 6.92
CA VAL A 261 -2.17 -6.23 6.12
C VAL A 261 -2.20 -7.68 5.64
N PRO A 262 -1.94 -7.96 4.34
CA PRO A 262 -1.94 -9.32 3.79
C PRO A 262 -0.96 -10.25 4.50
N ASN A 263 -1.32 -11.53 4.59
CA ASN A 263 -0.47 -12.55 5.22
C ASN A 263 0.88 -12.75 4.52
N SER A 264 0.98 -12.47 3.22
CA SER A 264 2.24 -12.50 2.47
C SER A 264 3.26 -11.50 3.04
N VAL A 265 2.84 -10.25 3.23
CA VAL A 265 3.66 -9.19 3.83
C VAL A 265 4.03 -9.53 5.27
N ARG A 266 3.03 -9.97 6.06
CA ARG A 266 3.21 -10.33 7.46
C ARG A 266 4.28 -11.42 7.62
N LYS A 267 4.10 -12.57 6.96
CA LYS A 267 5.04 -13.71 7.05
C LYS A 267 6.46 -13.34 6.64
N LEU A 268 6.58 -12.52 5.58
CA LEU A 268 7.88 -12.08 5.09
C LEU A 268 8.59 -11.17 6.11
N THR A 269 7.86 -10.23 6.71
CA THR A 269 8.42 -9.29 7.68
C THR A 269 8.77 -9.97 9.00
N GLU A 270 7.90 -10.85 9.52
CA GLU A 270 8.13 -11.60 10.75
C GLU A 270 9.37 -12.51 10.63
N LYS A 271 9.46 -13.29 9.55
CA LYS A 271 10.66 -14.12 9.26
C LYS A 271 11.95 -13.31 9.32
N LEU A 272 11.90 -12.11 8.76
CA LEU A 272 13.07 -11.26 8.71
C LEU A 272 13.40 -10.67 10.09
N ALA A 273 12.41 -10.15 10.79
CA ALA A 273 12.59 -9.50 12.08
C ALA A 273 13.09 -10.49 13.15
N ASP A 274 12.50 -11.68 13.20
CA ASP A 274 12.86 -12.74 14.16
C ASP A 274 14.28 -13.26 13.97
N ASN A 275 14.81 -13.18 12.75
CA ASN A 275 16.14 -13.69 12.42
C ASN A 275 17.17 -12.56 12.15
N MET A 276 16.81 -11.30 12.39
CA MET A 276 17.67 -10.16 12.06
C MET A 276 19.01 -10.19 12.80
N THR A 277 19.05 -10.62 14.06
CA THR A 277 20.28 -10.71 14.85
C THR A 277 21.24 -11.73 14.25
N ASP A 278 20.74 -12.91 13.94
CA ASP A 278 21.55 -13.97 13.33
C ASP A 278 22.04 -13.59 11.94
N LEU A 279 21.20 -12.91 11.16
CA LEU A 279 21.60 -12.40 9.84
C LEU A 279 22.70 -11.31 9.92
N ARG A 280 22.69 -10.48 10.94
CA ARG A 280 23.72 -9.45 11.18
C ARG A 280 25.03 -10.05 11.70
N GLU A 281 24.93 -11.04 12.56
CA GLU A 281 26.05 -11.69 13.21
C GLU A 281 26.46 -13.02 12.54
N PHE A 282 26.01 -13.24 11.32
CA PHE A 282 26.11 -14.50 10.58
C PHE A 282 27.53 -15.11 10.59
N LYS A 283 28.56 -14.28 10.45
CA LYS A 283 29.96 -14.74 10.47
C LYS A 283 30.40 -15.34 11.82
N LYS A 284 29.67 -15.07 12.89
CA LYS A 284 29.94 -15.62 14.23
C LYS A 284 29.16 -16.91 14.50
N LEU A 285 28.21 -17.26 13.64
CA LEU A 285 27.36 -18.42 13.85
C LEU A 285 28.13 -19.72 13.57
N LYS A 286 27.93 -20.69 14.45
CA LYS A 286 28.41 -22.07 14.26
C LYS A 286 27.57 -22.78 13.20
N PRO A 287 28.06 -23.84 12.53
CA PRO A 287 27.33 -24.58 11.51
C PRO A 287 25.91 -25.00 11.92
N ARG A 288 25.72 -25.45 13.17
CA ARG A 288 24.39 -25.80 13.69
C ARG A 288 23.45 -24.60 13.72
N GLN A 289 23.90 -23.46 14.19
CA GLN A 289 23.10 -22.22 14.25
C GLN A 289 22.71 -21.71 12.84
N ILE A 290 23.60 -21.89 11.87
CA ILE A 290 23.31 -21.55 10.45
C ILE A 290 22.25 -22.49 9.89
N LEU A 291 22.34 -23.79 10.19
CA LEU A 291 21.33 -24.76 9.74
C LEU A 291 19.97 -24.45 10.39
N ASP A 292 19.95 -24.16 11.69
CA ASP A 292 18.73 -23.77 12.42
C ASP A 292 18.11 -22.47 11.83
N LEU A 293 18.93 -21.49 11.47
CA LEU A 293 18.49 -20.28 10.77
C LEU A 293 17.81 -20.61 9.44
N ILE A 294 18.40 -21.50 8.63
CA ILE A 294 17.82 -21.94 7.36
C ILE A 294 16.44 -22.61 7.58
N TYR A 295 16.31 -23.43 8.63
CA TYR A 295 15.04 -24.06 9.00
C TYR A 295 14.00 -23.03 9.49
N ARG A 296 14.37 -22.13 10.41
CA ARG A 296 13.47 -21.07 10.92
C ARG A 296 12.97 -20.16 9.80
N MET A 297 13.83 -19.87 8.83
CA MET A 297 13.46 -19.08 7.66
C MET A 297 12.70 -19.90 6.59
N ASP A 298 12.52 -21.21 6.80
CA ASP A 298 11.80 -22.12 5.87
C ASP A 298 12.38 -22.16 4.45
N LEU A 299 13.70 -21.99 4.32
CA LEU A 299 14.36 -21.84 3.02
C LEU A 299 14.49 -23.17 2.25
N PHE A 300 14.31 -24.32 2.89
CA PHE A 300 14.28 -25.61 2.19
C PHE A 300 12.99 -25.82 1.39
N ARG A 301 11.83 -25.36 1.92
CA ARG A 301 10.54 -25.46 1.23
C ARG A 301 10.27 -24.29 0.29
N ASN A 302 10.76 -23.11 0.66
CA ASN A 302 10.51 -21.86 -0.04
C ASN A 302 11.83 -21.12 -0.32
N PRO A 303 12.72 -21.63 -1.19
CA PRO A 303 14.03 -21.03 -1.45
C PRO A 303 13.92 -19.62 -2.07
N ASP A 304 12.86 -19.35 -2.83
CA ASP A 304 12.64 -18.05 -3.50
C ASP A 304 12.42 -16.91 -2.50
N VAL A 305 11.93 -17.21 -1.29
CA VAL A 305 11.79 -16.23 -0.21
C VAL A 305 13.14 -15.58 0.13
N LEU A 306 14.25 -16.29 -0.04
CA LEU A 306 15.58 -15.73 0.17
C LEU A 306 15.86 -14.54 -0.75
N ILE A 307 15.37 -14.58 -2.01
CA ILE A 307 15.52 -13.48 -2.98
C ILE A 307 14.79 -12.23 -2.46
N ASP A 308 13.59 -12.38 -1.93
CA ASP A 308 12.83 -11.26 -1.41
C ASP A 308 13.44 -10.71 -0.11
N ILE A 309 13.93 -11.59 0.75
CA ILE A 309 14.70 -11.22 1.95
C ILE A 309 15.94 -10.40 1.57
N ILE A 310 16.66 -10.80 0.54
CA ILE A 310 17.82 -10.06 0.01
C ILE A 310 17.40 -8.64 -0.36
N LYS A 311 16.37 -8.50 -1.19
CA LYS A 311 15.87 -7.20 -1.65
C LYS A 311 15.47 -6.28 -0.48
N ILE A 312 14.78 -6.85 0.53
CA ILE A 312 14.35 -6.09 1.71
C ILE A 312 15.57 -5.64 2.53
N LEU A 313 16.51 -6.54 2.79
CA LEU A 313 17.71 -6.23 3.57
C LEU A 313 18.63 -5.22 2.88
N GLU A 314 18.78 -5.30 1.56
CA GLU A 314 19.54 -4.32 0.78
C GLU A 314 18.91 -2.92 0.90
N ALA A 315 17.57 -2.83 0.70
CA ALA A 315 16.87 -1.57 0.82
C ALA A 315 16.90 -1.03 2.26
N TYR A 316 16.70 -1.89 3.27
CA TYR A 316 16.79 -1.52 4.67
C TYR A 316 18.20 -1.04 5.04
N ASN A 317 19.24 -1.72 4.57
CA ASN A 317 20.62 -1.35 4.80
C ASN A 317 21.00 -0.03 4.11
N GLU A 318 20.50 0.23 2.90
CA GLU A 318 20.64 1.52 2.23
C GLU A 318 20.00 2.64 3.07
N GLY A 319 18.84 2.40 3.64
CA GLY A 319 18.19 3.31 4.59
C GLY A 319 19.08 3.64 5.78
N GLN A 320 19.74 2.65 6.34
CA GLN A 320 20.65 2.76 7.49
C GLN A 320 22.06 3.31 7.11
N ALA A 321 22.21 3.93 5.94
CA ALA A 321 23.47 4.43 5.42
C ALA A 321 24.58 3.36 5.37
N LYS A 322 24.18 2.14 4.97
CA LYS A 322 25.07 0.96 4.82
C LYS A 322 25.77 0.53 6.12
N LYS A 323 25.14 0.79 7.26
CA LYS A 323 25.67 0.40 8.59
C LYS A 323 25.98 -1.09 8.69
N TYR A 324 25.25 -1.93 7.94
CA TYR A 324 25.37 -3.40 7.97
C TYR A 324 26.03 -3.94 6.71
N LYS A 325 27.34 -3.66 6.56
CA LYS A 325 28.13 -4.08 5.39
C LYS A 325 28.18 -5.60 5.17
N SER A 326 27.98 -6.40 6.22
CA SER A 326 28.02 -7.87 6.15
C SER A 326 26.82 -8.54 5.51
N VAL A 327 25.69 -7.84 5.36
CA VAL A 327 24.42 -8.45 4.89
C VAL A 327 24.56 -9.08 3.51
N GLY A 328 25.18 -8.39 2.54
CA GLY A 328 25.36 -8.94 1.19
C GLY A 328 26.22 -10.21 1.15
N SER A 329 27.28 -10.29 1.97
CA SER A 329 28.11 -11.49 2.08
C SER A 329 27.38 -12.65 2.77
N THR A 330 26.58 -12.36 3.79
CA THR A 330 25.71 -13.33 4.49
C THR A 330 24.75 -14.00 3.51
N LEU A 331 24.09 -13.20 2.69
CA LEU A 331 23.08 -13.70 1.76
C LEU A 331 23.70 -14.55 0.65
N LYS A 332 24.87 -14.17 0.12
CA LYS A 332 25.65 -15.00 -0.83
C LYS A 332 26.07 -16.32 -0.19
N ALA A 333 26.48 -16.31 1.08
CA ALA A 333 26.82 -17.53 1.80
C ALA A 333 25.61 -18.45 1.98
N LEU A 334 24.46 -17.92 2.40
CA LEU A 334 23.21 -18.68 2.52
C LEU A 334 22.77 -19.29 1.19
N GLN A 335 22.84 -18.55 0.09
CA GLN A 335 22.56 -19.09 -1.26
C GLN A 335 23.48 -20.24 -1.62
N LYS A 336 24.78 -20.08 -1.37
CA LYS A 336 25.78 -21.13 -1.59
C LYS A 336 25.47 -22.37 -0.77
N TYR A 337 25.20 -22.22 0.54
CA TYR A 337 24.89 -23.33 1.43
C TYR A 337 23.62 -24.06 1.02
N LEU A 338 22.53 -23.35 0.74
CA LEU A 338 21.29 -23.96 0.24
C LEU A 338 21.49 -24.77 -1.03
N LYS A 339 22.28 -24.25 -1.99
CA LYS A 339 22.59 -24.97 -3.23
C LYS A 339 23.27 -26.32 -2.95
N HIS A 340 24.17 -26.39 -1.96
CA HIS A 340 24.84 -27.63 -1.60
C HIS A 340 23.94 -28.56 -0.77
N LEU A 341 23.20 -28.03 0.19
CA LEU A 341 22.29 -28.80 1.04
C LEU A 341 21.12 -29.43 0.25
N ASN A 342 20.64 -28.76 -0.81
CA ASN A 342 19.57 -29.28 -1.68
C ASN A 342 20.03 -30.39 -2.64
N LYS A 343 21.37 -30.64 -2.77
CA LYS A 343 21.89 -31.76 -3.55
C LYS A 343 21.87 -33.09 -2.78
N LEU A 344 21.58 -33.08 -1.49
CA LEU A 344 21.48 -34.30 -0.70
C LEU A 344 20.32 -35.15 -1.19
N ASN A 345 20.57 -36.43 -1.43
CA ASN A 345 19.53 -37.41 -1.75
C ASN A 345 18.81 -37.83 -0.47
N LEU A 346 17.71 -37.12 -0.16
CA LEU A 346 16.93 -37.37 1.06
C LEU A 346 16.23 -38.73 1.04
N GLY A 347 15.94 -39.29 -0.14
CA GLY A 347 15.36 -40.62 -0.28
C GLY A 347 16.27 -41.72 0.29
N LEU A 348 17.55 -41.66 0.00
CA LEU A 348 18.53 -42.62 0.57
C LEU A 348 18.68 -42.49 2.09
N ILE A 349 18.53 -41.27 2.63
CA ILE A 349 18.66 -41.02 4.06
C ILE A 349 17.44 -41.51 4.83
N SER A 350 16.28 -41.59 4.19
CA SER A 350 14.99 -41.97 4.82
C SER A 350 14.67 -43.45 4.75
N GLN A 351 15.45 -44.24 4.00
CA GLN A 351 15.21 -45.69 3.87
C GLN A 351 15.25 -46.39 5.23
N ASN A 352 14.24 -47.21 5.49
CA ASN A 352 14.12 -48.08 6.70
C ASN A 352 14.12 -47.33 8.05
N LYS A 353 13.60 -46.08 8.11
CA LYS A 353 13.57 -45.28 9.35
C LYS A 353 12.15 -44.84 9.73
N THR A 354 11.93 -44.60 11.02
CA THR A 354 10.70 -43.99 11.53
C THR A 354 10.65 -42.50 11.20
N ASN A 355 9.48 -41.89 11.24
CA ASN A 355 9.32 -40.46 10.93
C ASN A 355 10.17 -39.51 11.80
N LEU A 356 10.41 -39.87 13.08
CA LEU A 356 11.27 -39.11 13.99
C LEU A 356 12.74 -39.30 13.63
N ASP A 357 13.16 -40.54 13.34
CA ASP A 357 14.54 -40.85 12.93
C ASP A 357 14.87 -40.22 11.57
N ILE A 358 13.92 -40.13 10.65
CA ILE A 358 14.08 -39.48 9.36
C ILE A 358 14.44 -38.01 9.55
N LYS A 359 13.68 -37.25 10.36
CA LYS A 359 13.95 -35.84 10.60
C LYS A 359 15.31 -35.60 11.18
N SER A 360 15.68 -36.38 12.21
CA SER A 360 16.99 -36.29 12.85
C SER A 360 18.12 -36.64 11.87
N SER A 361 17.97 -37.72 11.11
CA SER A 361 18.98 -38.16 10.12
C SER A 361 19.18 -37.13 9.00
N ILE A 362 18.12 -36.54 8.50
CA ILE A 362 18.21 -35.48 7.48
C ILE A 362 18.91 -34.23 8.07
N TYR A 363 18.58 -33.88 9.33
CA TYR A 363 19.24 -32.74 9.99
C TYR A 363 20.74 -32.98 10.16
N GLU A 364 21.16 -34.14 10.67
CA GLU A 364 22.60 -34.47 10.88
C GLU A 364 23.34 -34.60 9.54
N ALA A 365 22.72 -35.18 8.50
CA ALA A 365 23.33 -35.23 7.16
C ALA A 365 23.56 -33.81 6.59
N ARG A 366 22.57 -32.93 6.74
CA ARG A 366 22.70 -31.51 6.34
C ARG A 366 23.78 -30.80 7.14
N LEU A 367 23.83 -31.03 8.45
CA LEU A 367 24.85 -30.45 9.35
C LEU A 367 26.26 -30.93 8.94
N HIS A 368 26.41 -32.22 8.64
CA HIS A 368 27.70 -32.78 8.17
C HIS A 368 28.16 -32.12 6.88
N VAL A 369 27.28 -31.96 5.90
CA VAL A 369 27.62 -31.26 4.64
C VAL A 369 27.98 -29.81 4.92
N LEU A 370 27.21 -29.10 5.77
CA LEU A 370 27.46 -27.69 6.07
C LEU A 370 28.82 -27.46 6.74
N LYS A 371 29.24 -28.35 7.66
CA LYS A 371 30.55 -28.30 8.32
C LYS A 371 31.74 -28.37 7.35
N LYS A 372 31.56 -28.92 6.13
CA LYS A 372 32.60 -28.98 5.11
C LYS A 372 32.80 -27.67 4.35
N PHE A 373 31.86 -26.71 4.49
CA PHE A 373 31.87 -25.44 3.76
C PHE A 373 32.13 -24.20 4.63
N ILE A 374 32.17 -24.38 5.94
CA ILE A 374 32.46 -23.36 6.95
C ILE A 374 33.78 -23.64 7.60
#